data_7802e533b5e7db71b1ed8b35dec3deea
#
_entry.id   7802e533b5e7db71b1ed8b35dec3deea
#
_cell.length_a   1.000
_cell.length_b   1.000
_cell.length_c   1.000
_cell.angle_alpha   90.00
_cell.angle_beta   90.00
_cell.angle_gamma   90.00
#
_symmetry.space_group_name_H-M   'P 1'
#
loop_
_entity.id
_entity.type
_entity.pdbx_description
1 polymer ?
#
loop_
_entity_poly.entity_id
_entity_poly.type
_entity_poly.pdbx_seq_one_letter_code
_entity_poly.pdbx_strand_id
1 'polypeptide(L)'
;MAAIHGKDTKPEMVVRRWLWGRGFRYRLNHPRLPGKPDIVMRKYRTCIFVNGCFWHGHLMKFSPNKSLELSVESLESVESSKWEAENSECCKIPKTNREFWVAKIRRNQERDLEVQHRLAAMGWHSITIWECELKPKVREKTLESLAYTLNRIYLQDHGVRRYEVPEEETMMAAESIPDTYNKGE
;
A
#
# COMPACT_ATOMS: atom_id res chain seq x y z
N MET A 1 2.57 15.83 -26.44
CA MET A 1 2.30 15.26 -25.10
C MET A 1 3.57 15.41 -24.27
N ALA A 2 3.49 16.01 -23.09
CA ALA A 2 4.64 16.08 -22.20
C ALA A 2 5.07 14.68 -21.78
N ALA A 3 6.37 14.39 -21.82
CA ALA A 3 6.90 13.10 -21.39
C ALA A 3 6.59 12.90 -19.91
N ILE A 4 5.81 11.86 -19.59
CA ILE A 4 5.54 11.48 -18.21
C ILE A 4 6.82 10.85 -17.68
N HIS A 5 7.53 11.57 -16.82
CA HIS A 5 8.70 11.04 -16.15
C HIS A 5 8.25 9.98 -15.15
N GLY A 6 8.72 8.73 -15.31
CA GLY A 6 8.40 7.62 -14.42
C GLY A 6 9.15 7.64 -13.08
N LYS A 7 9.76 8.77 -12.69
CA LYS A 7 10.49 8.96 -11.43
C LYS A 7 10.29 10.39 -10.95
N ASP A 8 10.35 10.56 -9.61
CA ASP A 8 10.23 11.87 -8.96
C ASP A 8 8.92 12.59 -9.29
N THR A 9 7.84 11.82 -9.41
CA THR A 9 6.51 12.36 -9.65
C THR A 9 6.05 13.23 -8.47
N LYS A 10 5.13 14.16 -8.73
CA LYS A 10 4.58 15.02 -7.66
C LYS A 10 4.03 14.22 -6.48
N PRO A 11 3.21 13.16 -6.66
CA PRO A 11 2.75 12.29 -5.57
C PRO A 11 3.89 11.64 -4.78
N GLU A 12 4.89 11.07 -5.46
CA GLU A 12 6.07 10.48 -4.80
C GLU A 12 6.79 11.50 -3.93
N MET A 13 7.01 12.73 -4.44
CA MET A 13 7.70 13.79 -3.69
C MET A 13 6.93 14.24 -2.45
N VAL A 14 5.59 14.21 -2.48
CA VAL A 14 4.76 14.49 -1.30
C VAL A 14 5.03 13.45 -0.20
N VAL A 15 4.96 12.17 -0.54
CA VAL A 15 5.19 11.06 0.41
C VAL A 15 6.63 11.11 0.96
N ARG A 16 7.62 11.27 0.09
CA ARG A 16 9.05 11.31 0.47
C ARG A 16 9.35 12.44 1.44
N ARG A 17 8.91 13.67 1.15
CA ARG A 17 9.17 14.85 2.00
C ARG A 17 8.49 14.69 3.36
N TRP A 18 7.28 14.19 3.37
CA TRP A 18 6.54 13.98 4.61
C TRP A 18 7.21 12.92 5.50
N LEU A 19 7.55 11.76 4.94
CA LEU A 19 8.28 10.71 5.66
C LEU A 19 9.61 11.20 6.22
N TRP A 20 10.38 11.94 5.41
CA TRP A 20 11.65 12.50 5.84
C TRP A 20 11.48 13.49 7.00
N GLY A 21 10.51 14.37 6.90
CA GLY A 21 10.17 15.34 7.96
C GLY A 21 9.73 14.69 9.28
N ARG A 22 9.15 13.48 9.24
CA ARG A 22 8.78 12.69 10.42
C ARG A 22 9.92 11.77 10.91
N GLY A 23 11.13 11.90 10.38
CA GLY A 23 12.29 11.13 10.83
C GLY A 23 12.44 9.75 10.22
N PHE A 24 11.56 9.34 9.29
CA PHE A 24 11.72 8.09 8.57
C PHE A 24 12.89 8.16 7.59
N ARG A 25 13.67 7.09 7.50
CA ARG A 25 14.80 6.97 6.58
C ARG A 25 14.54 5.85 5.60
N TYR A 26 14.77 6.13 4.31
CA TYR A 26 14.44 5.22 3.21
C TYR A 26 15.49 5.28 2.10
N ARG A 27 15.41 4.34 1.18
CA ARG A 27 16.13 4.32 -0.09
C ARG A 27 15.12 4.38 -1.23
N LEU A 28 15.55 4.84 -2.39
CA LEU A 28 14.70 5.00 -3.58
C LEU A 28 15.04 3.93 -4.61
N ASN A 29 14.04 3.50 -5.38
CA ASN A 29 14.19 2.70 -6.61
C ASN A 29 15.19 1.53 -6.46
N HIS A 30 15.01 0.68 -5.44
CA HIS A 30 15.95 -0.39 -5.15
C HIS A 30 15.95 -1.44 -6.29
N PRO A 31 17.07 -1.67 -7.02
CA PRO A 31 17.07 -2.45 -8.26
C PRO A 31 16.85 -3.95 -8.07
N ARG A 32 17.12 -4.48 -6.88
CA ARG A 32 17.04 -5.91 -6.57
C ARG A 32 15.67 -6.35 -6.03
N LEU A 33 14.76 -5.42 -5.77
CA LEU A 33 13.42 -5.77 -5.28
C LEU A 33 12.42 -5.84 -6.43
N PRO A 34 11.50 -6.81 -6.41
CA PRO A 34 10.44 -6.93 -7.41
C PRO A 34 9.66 -5.63 -7.54
N GLY A 35 9.26 -5.28 -8.77
CA GLY A 35 8.44 -4.11 -9.06
C GLY A 35 9.15 -2.76 -8.95
N LYS A 36 10.42 -2.72 -8.53
CA LYS A 36 11.20 -1.48 -8.33
C LYS A 36 10.45 -0.45 -7.48
N PRO A 37 10.18 -0.75 -6.19
CA PRO A 37 9.39 0.12 -5.33
C PRO A 37 9.99 1.54 -5.26
N ASP A 38 9.11 2.55 -5.21
CA ASP A 38 9.51 3.97 -5.18
C ASP A 38 10.27 4.31 -3.91
N ILE A 39 9.85 3.73 -2.77
CA ILE A 39 10.43 3.95 -1.45
C ILE A 39 10.68 2.60 -0.78
N VAL A 40 11.88 2.39 -0.26
CA VAL A 40 12.26 1.16 0.45
C VAL A 40 12.75 1.48 1.85
N MET A 41 12.05 0.96 2.83
CA MET A 41 12.31 1.18 4.26
C MET A 41 12.89 -0.09 4.90
N ARG A 42 14.21 -0.24 4.85
CA ARG A 42 14.89 -1.46 5.33
C ARG A 42 14.61 -1.76 6.80
N LYS A 43 14.58 -0.74 7.65
CA LYS A 43 14.26 -0.87 9.08
C LYS A 43 12.89 -1.50 9.34
N TYR A 44 11.94 -1.23 8.46
CA TYR A 44 10.55 -1.70 8.53
C TYR A 44 10.29 -2.89 7.59
N ARG A 45 11.28 -3.38 6.88
CA ARG A 45 11.14 -4.38 5.80
C ARG A 45 9.95 -4.08 4.87
N THR A 46 9.73 -2.81 4.56
CA THR A 46 8.54 -2.33 3.84
C THR A 46 8.94 -1.64 2.55
N CYS A 47 8.23 -1.99 1.49
CA CYS A 47 8.26 -1.36 0.18
C CYS A 47 7.01 -0.52 -0.01
N ILE A 48 7.14 0.72 -0.47
CA ILE A 48 6.02 1.60 -0.74
C ILE A 48 5.99 1.92 -2.23
N PHE A 49 4.82 1.74 -2.83
CA PHE A 49 4.50 2.09 -4.21
C PHE A 49 3.55 3.27 -4.21
N VAL A 50 3.82 4.28 -5.03
CA VAL A 50 2.96 5.46 -5.20
C VAL A 50 2.34 5.41 -6.59
N ASN A 51 1.15 4.83 -6.65
CA ASN A 51 0.49 4.47 -7.90
C ASN A 51 -0.43 5.57 -8.43
N GLY A 52 -0.28 5.91 -9.71
CA GLY A 52 -1.25 6.73 -10.43
C GLY A 52 -2.56 5.95 -10.66
N CYS A 53 -3.70 6.55 -10.30
CA CYS A 53 -5.00 5.87 -10.33
C CYS A 53 -5.33 5.28 -11.70
N PHE A 54 -5.09 6.04 -12.78
CA PHE A 54 -5.39 5.61 -14.15
C PHE A 54 -4.54 4.40 -14.58
N TRP A 55 -3.23 4.46 -14.34
CA TRP A 55 -2.30 3.45 -14.83
C TRP A 55 -2.45 2.08 -14.17
N HIS A 56 -2.91 2.07 -12.93
CA HIS A 56 -3.07 0.88 -12.10
C HIS A 56 -4.54 0.53 -11.84
N GLY A 57 -5.49 1.25 -12.45
CA GLY A 57 -6.92 0.96 -12.37
C GLY A 57 -7.48 1.00 -10.96
N HIS A 58 -7.16 2.07 -10.19
CA HIS A 58 -7.61 2.18 -8.80
C HIS A 58 -9.13 2.07 -8.67
N LEU A 59 -9.61 1.12 -7.85
CA LEU A 59 -11.02 0.80 -7.62
C LEU A 59 -11.80 0.40 -8.89
N MET A 60 -11.12 0.09 -9.99
CA MET A 60 -11.78 -0.45 -11.17
C MET A 60 -12.08 -1.93 -10.99
N LYS A 61 -13.27 -2.33 -11.43
CA LYS A 61 -13.66 -3.74 -11.49
C LYS A 61 -13.62 -4.22 -12.93
N PHE A 62 -13.14 -5.42 -13.12
CA PHE A 62 -13.12 -6.09 -14.41
C PHE A 62 -14.00 -7.33 -14.35
N SER A 63 -14.90 -7.48 -15.34
CA SER A 63 -15.76 -8.64 -15.50
C SER A 63 -15.57 -9.25 -16.88
N PRO A 64 -15.75 -10.58 -17.03
CA PRO A 64 -15.79 -11.20 -18.35
C PRO A 64 -16.94 -10.60 -19.17
N ASN A 65 -16.69 -10.33 -20.43
CA ASN A 65 -17.73 -9.86 -21.34
C ASN A 65 -18.65 -11.03 -21.72
N LYS A 66 -19.84 -11.07 -21.13
CA LYS A 66 -20.84 -12.12 -21.34
C LYS A 66 -21.35 -12.24 -22.79
N SER A 67 -21.19 -11.20 -23.59
CA SER A 67 -21.67 -11.18 -24.98
C SER A 67 -20.80 -12.03 -25.93
N LEU A 68 -19.63 -12.50 -25.48
CA LEU A 68 -18.67 -13.27 -26.30
C LEU A 68 -18.66 -14.77 -26.02
N GLU A 69 -19.47 -15.26 -25.07
CA GLU A 69 -19.53 -16.71 -24.76
C GLU A 69 -20.19 -17.56 -25.86
N LEU A 70 -20.73 -16.97 -26.93
CA LEU A 70 -21.50 -17.66 -27.95
C LEU A 70 -20.75 -17.94 -29.26
N SER A 71 -19.47 -17.59 -29.41
CA SER A 71 -18.71 -17.87 -30.64
C SER A 71 -17.35 -18.50 -30.34
N VAL A 72 -17.34 -19.82 -30.40
CA VAL A 72 -16.13 -20.65 -30.25
C VAL A 72 -15.49 -20.82 -31.64
N GLU A 73 -14.93 -19.77 -32.21
CA GLU A 73 -14.04 -19.93 -33.40
C GLU A 73 -13.07 -18.73 -33.48
N SER A 74 -11.81 -19.03 -33.28
CA SER A 74 -10.59 -18.19 -33.43
C SER A 74 -9.92 -17.70 -32.13
N LEU A 75 -8.97 -18.50 -31.69
CA LEU A 75 -8.35 -18.47 -30.36
C LEU A 75 -7.17 -17.51 -30.16
N GLU A 76 -6.71 -16.72 -31.11
CA GLU A 76 -5.44 -15.98 -30.98
C GLU A 76 -5.50 -14.46 -31.00
N SER A 77 -6.62 -13.81 -31.28
CA SER A 77 -6.73 -12.34 -31.33
C SER A 77 -7.74 -11.70 -30.36
N VAL A 78 -8.34 -12.48 -29.46
CA VAL A 78 -9.56 -12.10 -28.72
C VAL A 78 -9.32 -11.81 -27.22
N GLU A 79 -8.08 -11.80 -26.73
CA GLU A 79 -7.86 -11.59 -25.29
C GLU A 79 -8.27 -10.21 -24.78
N SER A 80 -8.23 -9.17 -25.60
CA SER A 80 -8.56 -7.79 -25.20
C SER A 80 -10.06 -7.50 -25.19
N SER A 81 -10.88 -8.20 -25.98
CA SER A 81 -12.33 -8.00 -26.06
C SER A 81 -13.14 -8.81 -25.03
N LYS A 82 -12.49 -9.72 -24.33
CA LYS A 82 -13.13 -10.61 -23.33
C LYS A 82 -13.51 -9.91 -22.01
N TRP A 83 -13.10 -8.68 -21.81
CA TRP A 83 -13.25 -8.01 -20.51
C TRP A 83 -13.94 -6.68 -20.60
N GLU A 84 -14.90 -6.47 -19.72
CA GLU A 84 -15.52 -5.18 -19.45
C GLU A 84 -14.90 -4.58 -18.18
N ALA A 85 -14.77 -3.25 -18.17
CA ALA A 85 -14.25 -2.53 -17.02
C ALA A 85 -15.24 -1.44 -16.60
N GLU A 86 -15.52 -1.41 -15.31
CA GLU A 86 -16.28 -0.34 -14.69
C GLU A 86 -15.33 0.79 -14.27
N ASN A 87 -15.68 2.03 -14.67
CA ASN A 87 -14.93 3.20 -14.25
C ASN A 87 -15.12 3.44 -12.74
N SER A 88 -14.06 3.91 -12.08
CA SER A 88 -14.14 4.41 -10.72
C SER A 88 -14.19 5.94 -10.68
N GLU A 89 -14.40 6.52 -9.50
CA GLU A 89 -14.41 7.98 -9.35
C GLU A 89 -13.11 8.65 -9.77
N CYS A 90 -11.97 8.00 -9.52
CA CYS A 90 -10.64 8.54 -9.80
C CYS A 90 -9.98 7.96 -11.06
N CYS A 91 -10.59 6.94 -11.69
CA CYS A 91 -10.05 6.31 -12.88
C CYS A 91 -11.15 6.11 -13.92
N LYS A 92 -11.01 6.80 -15.06
CA LYS A 92 -11.95 6.73 -16.19
C LYS A 92 -11.20 6.29 -17.44
N ILE A 93 -11.67 5.20 -18.06
CA ILE A 93 -11.09 4.72 -19.33
C ILE A 93 -11.55 5.63 -20.47
N PRO A 94 -10.63 6.07 -21.33
CA PRO A 94 -10.95 6.81 -22.54
C PRO A 94 -11.91 6.02 -23.45
N LYS A 95 -12.84 6.72 -24.10
CA LYS A 95 -13.73 6.08 -25.07
C LYS A 95 -12.99 5.56 -26.31
N THR A 96 -11.91 6.27 -26.71
CA THR A 96 -11.05 5.88 -27.82
C THR A 96 -10.10 4.77 -27.40
N ASN A 97 -9.99 3.71 -28.21
CA ASN A 97 -9.17 2.53 -27.92
C ASN A 97 -9.46 1.88 -26.56
N ARG A 98 -10.72 1.79 -26.18
CA ARG A 98 -11.16 1.30 -24.88
C ARG A 98 -10.60 -0.10 -24.58
N GLU A 99 -10.69 -1.02 -25.53
CA GLU A 99 -10.18 -2.39 -25.39
C GLU A 99 -8.69 -2.44 -25.05
N PHE A 100 -7.89 -1.66 -25.76
CA PHE A 100 -6.46 -1.52 -25.46
C PHE A 100 -6.21 -1.09 -24.02
N TRP A 101 -6.97 -0.08 -23.54
CA TRP A 101 -6.79 0.43 -22.18
C TRP A 101 -7.25 -0.58 -21.14
N VAL A 102 -8.37 -1.27 -21.36
CA VAL A 102 -8.86 -2.34 -20.48
C VAL A 102 -7.79 -3.42 -20.32
N ALA A 103 -7.27 -3.96 -21.45
CA ALA A 103 -6.24 -4.98 -21.43
C ALA A 103 -4.94 -4.49 -20.76
N LYS A 104 -4.53 -3.25 -21.01
CA LYS A 104 -3.31 -2.67 -20.43
C LYS A 104 -3.42 -2.49 -18.94
N ILE A 105 -4.51 -1.91 -18.45
CA ILE A 105 -4.71 -1.64 -17.02
C ILE A 105 -4.82 -2.97 -16.27
N ARG A 106 -5.54 -3.95 -16.81
CA ARG A 106 -5.66 -5.28 -16.23
C ARG A 106 -4.29 -5.96 -16.08
N ARG A 107 -3.47 -5.96 -17.13
CA ARG A 107 -2.09 -6.49 -17.05
C ARG A 107 -1.25 -5.77 -16.01
N ASN A 108 -1.44 -4.46 -15.83
CA ASN A 108 -0.76 -3.73 -14.77
C ASN A 108 -1.19 -4.21 -13.39
N GLN A 109 -2.50 -4.41 -13.15
CA GLN A 109 -3.01 -4.93 -11.88
C GLN A 109 -2.50 -6.35 -11.58
N GLU A 110 -2.51 -7.24 -12.59
CA GLU A 110 -1.98 -8.61 -12.46
C GLU A 110 -0.50 -8.60 -12.07
N ARG A 111 0.29 -7.75 -12.73
CA ARG A 111 1.71 -7.57 -12.39
C ARG A 111 1.90 -6.98 -10.99
N ASP A 112 1.07 -6.03 -10.59
CA ASP A 112 1.17 -5.43 -9.25
C ASP A 112 0.89 -6.48 -8.16
N LEU A 113 -0.10 -7.35 -8.35
CA LEU A 113 -0.39 -8.47 -7.46
C LEU A 113 0.78 -9.48 -7.41
N GLU A 114 1.34 -9.85 -8.57
CA GLU A 114 2.51 -10.73 -8.62
C GLU A 114 3.70 -10.13 -7.85
N VAL A 115 3.96 -8.83 -8.02
CA VAL A 115 5.01 -8.12 -7.31
C VAL A 115 4.79 -8.17 -5.80
N GLN A 116 3.56 -7.94 -5.34
CA GLN A 116 3.20 -8.01 -3.92
C GLN A 116 3.42 -9.42 -3.35
N HIS A 117 3.00 -10.47 -4.05
CA HIS A 117 3.23 -11.85 -3.65
C HIS A 117 4.73 -12.19 -3.56
N ARG A 118 5.52 -11.76 -4.55
CA ARG A 118 6.99 -11.97 -4.55
C ARG A 118 7.67 -11.24 -3.41
N LEU A 119 7.26 -10.02 -3.10
CA LEU A 119 7.77 -9.26 -1.96
C LEU A 119 7.42 -9.95 -0.64
N ALA A 120 6.17 -10.40 -0.48
CA ALA A 120 5.72 -11.14 0.69
C ALA A 120 6.51 -12.44 0.89
N ALA A 121 6.75 -13.21 -0.17
CA ALA A 121 7.59 -14.42 -0.14
C ALA A 121 9.04 -14.13 0.29
N MET A 122 9.55 -12.93 0.01
CA MET A 122 10.87 -12.47 0.47
C MET A 122 10.84 -11.89 1.90
N GLY A 123 9.70 -11.90 2.59
CA GLY A 123 9.48 -11.32 3.92
C GLY A 123 9.48 -9.79 3.92
N TRP A 124 9.04 -9.17 2.83
CA TRP A 124 8.84 -7.73 2.72
C TRP A 124 7.36 -7.39 2.76
N HIS A 125 6.99 -6.39 3.52
CA HIS A 125 5.67 -5.79 3.46
C HIS A 125 5.57 -4.85 2.24
N SER A 126 4.41 -4.81 1.61
CA SER A 126 4.13 -3.88 0.50
C SER A 126 2.96 -2.97 0.88
N ILE A 127 3.15 -1.67 0.69
CA ILE A 127 2.12 -0.65 0.90
C ILE A 127 1.95 0.10 -0.41
N THR A 128 0.71 0.21 -0.90
CA THR A 128 0.38 1.03 -2.07
C THR A 128 -0.35 2.29 -1.61
N ILE A 129 0.12 3.43 -2.08
CA ILE A 129 -0.52 4.74 -1.86
C ILE A 129 -1.01 5.24 -3.22
N TRP A 130 -2.25 5.67 -3.28
CA TRP A 130 -2.85 6.12 -4.53
C TRP A 130 -2.78 7.63 -4.69
N GLU A 131 -2.59 8.08 -5.92
CA GLU A 131 -2.53 9.50 -6.26
C GLU A 131 -3.75 10.29 -5.74
N CYS A 132 -4.95 9.71 -5.79
CA CYS A 132 -6.17 10.36 -5.31
C CYS A 132 -6.17 10.57 -3.79
N GLU A 133 -5.47 9.71 -3.04
CA GLU A 133 -5.33 9.80 -1.58
C GLU A 133 -4.32 10.88 -1.14
N LEU A 134 -3.55 11.42 -2.09
CA LEU A 134 -2.58 12.49 -1.85
C LEU A 134 -3.11 13.89 -2.22
N LYS A 135 -4.39 13.99 -2.57
CA LYS A 135 -5.06 15.29 -2.77
C LYS A 135 -5.06 16.11 -1.47
N PRO A 136 -4.99 17.45 -1.55
CA PRO A 136 -4.84 18.33 -0.37
C PRO A 136 -5.81 18.05 0.78
N LYS A 137 -7.05 17.68 0.47
CA LYS A 137 -8.11 17.44 1.48
C LYS A 137 -7.92 16.16 2.31
N VAL A 138 -7.24 15.15 1.77
CA VAL A 138 -7.17 13.79 2.37
C VAL A 138 -5.74 13.34 2.66
N ARG A 139 -4.75 13.99 2.07
CA ARG A 139 -3.35 13.56 2.14
C ARG A 139 -2.80 13.43 3.56
N GLU A 140 -3.15 14.34 4.46
CA GLU A 140 -2.62 14.31 5.83
C GLU A 140 -3.09 13.04 6.54
N LYS A 141 -4.39 12.72 6.45
CA LYS A 141 -4.94 11.48 6.99
C LYS A 141 -4.27 10.23 6.42
N THR A 142 -4.03 10.22 5.10
CA THR A 142 -3.36 9.10 4.41
C THR A 142 -1.92 8.93 4.92
N LEU A 143 -1.18 10.03 5.03
CA LEU A 143 0.21 10.00 5.45
C LEU A 143 0.36 9.65 6.94
N GLU A 144 -0.54 10.09 7.79
CA GLU A 144 -0.58 9.68 9.21
C GLU A 144 -0.93 8.20 9.34
N SER A 145 -1.88 7.70 8.56
CA SER A 145 -2.20 6.26 8.49
C SER A 145 -1.00 5.43 8.03
N LEU A 146 -0.22 5.95 7.07
CA LEU A 146 1.04 5.32 6.65
C LEU A 146 2.03 5.20 7.81
N ALA A 147 2.26 6.30 8.56
CA ALA A 147 3.17 6.27 9.71
C ALA A 147 2.71 5.29 10.78
N TYR A 148 1.41 5.28 11.08
CA TYR A 148 0.83 4.31 12.02
C TYR A 148 1.08 2.87 11.55
N THR A 149 0.82 2.57 10.28
CA THR A 149 1.03 1.24 9.70
C THR A 149 2.50 0.83 9.77
N LEU A 150 3.44 1.72 9.43
CA LEU A 150 4.87 1.46 9.53
C LEU A 150 5.30 1.15 10.97
N ASN A 151 4.84 1.92 11.94
CA ASN A 151 5.15 1.67 13.34
C ASN A 151 4.56 0.35 13.82
N ARG A 152 3.34 0.00 13.40
CA ARG A 152 2.71 -1.28 13.72
C ARG A 152 3.50 -2.45 13.14
N ILE A 153 3.90 -2.39 11.87
CA ILE A 153 4.77 -3.39 11.23
C ILE A 153 6.07 -3.56 12.04
N TYR A 154 6.71 -2.44 12.39
CA TYR A 154 7.94 -2.47 13.16
C TYR A 154 7.78 -3.19 14.51
N LEU A 155 6.70 -2.89 15.23
CA LEU A 155 6.41 -3.53 16.52
C LEU A 155 6.09 -5.02 16.36
N GLN A 156 5.40 -5.42 15.29
CA GLN A 156 5.10 -6.81 15.00
C GLN A 156 6.38 -7.60 14.67
N ASP A 157 7.26 -7.05 13.85
CA ASP A 157 8.48 -7.75 13.38
C ASP A 157 9.59 -7.81 14.47
N HIS A 158 9.62 -6.84 15.39
CA HIS A 158 10.69 -6.75 16.39
C HIS A 158 10.23 -7.19 17.79
N GLY A 159 8.95 -7.50 17.96
CA GLY A 159 8.35 -7.85 19.24
C GLY A 159 8.40 -6.70 20.27
N VAL A 160 7.40 -6.61 21.10
CA VAL A 160 7.51 -5.88 22.35
C VAL A 160 8.26 -6.84 23.28
N ARG A 161 9.48 -6.54 23.69
CA ARG A 161 10.10 -7.24 24.83
C ARG A 161 9.15 -7.03 26.00
N ARG A 162 8.41 -8.06 26.39
CA ARG A 162 7.68 -8.05 27.66
C ARG A 162 8.76 -7.86 28.73
N TYR A 163 8.69 -6.76 29.46
CA TYR A 163 9.44 -6.64 30.71
C TYR A 163 8.81 -7.63 31.67
N GLU A 164 9.52 -8.72 31.94
CA GLU A 164 9.16 -9.64 33.01
C GLU A 164 9.57 -8.91 34.30
N VAL A 165 8.58 -8.39 35.01
CA VAL A 165 8.79 -7.80 36.34
C VAL A 165 9.33 -8.93 37.20
N PRO A 166 10.54 -8.79 37.79
CA PRO A 166 11.04 -9.80 38.72
C PRO A 166 10.01 -10.03 39.82
N GLU A 167 9.76 -11.29 40.19
CA GLU A 167 8.75 -11.66 41.20
C GLU A 167 8.97 -10.92 42.52
N GLU A 168 10.22 -10.58 42.85
CA GLU A 168 10.57 -9.77 44.04
C GLU A 168 10.02 -8.34 44.04
N GLU A 169 9.99 -7.66 42.87
CA GLU A 169 9.38 -6.33 42.75
C GLU A 169 7.85 -6.36 42.85
N THR A 170 7.22 -7.47 42.45
CA THR A 170 5.77 -7.63 42.54
C THR A 170 5.33 -7.80 44.03
N MET A 171 6.13 -8.48 44.85
CA MET A 171 5.85 -8.65 46.27
C MET A 171 6.03 -7.33 47.05
N MET A 172 7.05 -6.54 46.77
CA MET A 172 7.25 -5.23 47.40
C MET A 172 6.15 -4.22 47.08
N ALA A 173 5.60 -4.24 45.86
CA ALA A 173 4.50 -3.37 45.47
C ALA A 173 3.16 -3.73 46.16
N ALA A 174 2.98 -5.01 46.55
CA ALA A 174 1.78 -5.48 47.26
C ALA A 174 1.80 -5.12 48.77
N GLU A 175 2.98 -4.94 49.37
CA GLU A 175 3.11 -4.62 50.79
C GLU A 175 3.01 -3.13 51.13
N SER A 176 3.00 -2.22 50.15
CA SER A 176 3.08 -0.77 50.38
C SER A 176 1.76 0.01 50.27
N ILE A 177 0.60 -0.63 50.36
CA ILE A 177 -0.67 0.08 50.51
C ILE A 177 -1.02 0.15 52.00
N PRO A 178 -0.79 1.26 52.69
CA PRO A 178 -1.27 1.40 54.09
C PRO A 178 -2.80 1.54 54.07
N ASP A 179 -3.45 0.69 54.86
CA ASP A 179 -4.88 0.69 55.15
C ASP A 179 -5.32 1.94 55.94
N THR A 180 -5.23 3.11 55.34
CA THR A 180 -5.63 4.38 55.98
C THR A 180 -6.66 5.15 55.15
N TYR A 181 -7.70 4.48 54.69
CA TYR A 181 -8.88 5.20 54.19
C TYR A 181 -10.18 4.60 54.72
N ASN A 182 -10.29 4.48 56.04
CA ASN A 182 -11.59 4.24 56.68
C ASN A 182 -11.58 4.73 58.13
N LYS A 183 -11.72 6.05 58.35
CA LYS A 183 -12.26 6.61 59.61
C LYS A 183 -12.66 8.08 59.41
N GLY A 184 -13.90 8.34 59.73
CA GLY A 184 -14.43 9.65 60.01
C GLY A 184 -15.69 9.97 59.26
N GLU A 185 -16.73 9.68 59.89
CA GLU A 185 -17.81 10.50 60.46
C GLU A 185 -18.36 11.59 59.53
#